data_a49a69d5b75aacf0e16da473fc163fda
#
_entry.id   a49a69d5b75aacf0e16da473fc163fda
#
_cell.length_a   1.000
_cell.length_b   1.000
_cell.length_c   1.000
_cell.angle_alpha   90.00
_cell.angle_beta   90.00
_cell.angle_gamma   90.00
#
_symmetry.space_group_name_H-M   'P 1'
#
loop_
_entity.id
_entity.type
_entity.pdbx_description
1 polymer ?
#
loop_
_entity_poly.entity_id
_entity_poly.type
_entity_poly.pdbx_seq_one_letter_code
_entity_poly.pdbx_strand_id
1 'polypeptide(L)'
;GFSAFGASNPWATFPAIAVAWSFTNEKFFKWAPMSSGKLRLSWGKNGNRDIGIYQALSQLHGGTAGKYTYVTPQGSLYEVSSLQIERMSNTDLKWETTTSWNVGLDFGFLNDRINGSIEWYHMPTTDLLVDRSLPGFTGYTDIVTNLGQVNNEGFEFSLNTVNIRNKNFTWSSTFGLSHNKNTIKHLYYRYEDVLNEVGEVVGSKEVDDVNRGWFVGKDISAIWDHEFIGIWQEDEAEEAAKYGQQPGDAKVRDVNGDYKITQEDKVFLGQETPKFRWSFRNEFTLFRNWDISLNLYSQMGHKQSTTEYLNFFDNLGDYSNTYKREYWTPENKSNSYARLKSTRPSNINPKKVINKGFIRLENISVSYRVPQQFARKLMAKEISIYGTVRNVAVWAFDKEWDYWDPETKGLLPRTFTFGASITF
;
A
#
# COMPACT_ATOMS: atom_id res chain seq x y z
N GLY A 1 -28.25 -1.10 -11.54
CA GLY A 1 -28.02 -2.51 -11.85
C GLY A 1 -26.75 -2.74 -12.66
N PHE A 2 -26.26 -3.95 -12.67
CA PHE A 2 -25.06 -4.36 -13.40
C PHE A 2 -25.22 -5.77 -13.97
N SER A 3 -25.26 -5.90 -15.29
CA SER A 3 -25.57 -7.13 -15.99
C SER A 3 -24.48 -8.21 -15.89
N ALA A 4 -23.23 -7.85 -15.53
CA ALA A 4 -22.14 -8.82 -15.42
C ALA A 4 -22.28 -9.80 -14.23
N PHE A 5 -23.16 -9.51 -13.25
CA PHE A 5 -23.54 -10.42 -12.16
C PHE A 5 -24.59 -11.50 -12.56
N GLY A 6 -24.92 -11.60 -13.83
CA GLY A 6 -25.93 -12.53 -14.29
C GLY A 6 -27.36 -12.10 -13.95
N ALA A 7 -28.29 -13.05 -13.99
CA ALA A 7 -29.72 -12.78 -13.80
C ALA A 7 -30.13 -12.68 -12.31
N SER A 8 -29.35 -13.30 -11.41
CA SER A 8 -29.76 -13.46 -9.98
C SER A 8 -29.62 -12.18 -9.17
N ASN A 9 -28.54 -11.42 -9.35
CA ASN A 9 -28.22 -10.27 -8.50
C ASN A 9 -27.82 -8.99 -9.28
N PRO A 10 -28.56 -8.58 -10.33
CA PRO A 10 -28.18 -7.44 -11.16
C PRO A 10 -28.39 -6.10 -10.43
N TRP A 11 -29.17 -6.07 -9.36
CA TRP A 11 -29.54 -4.87 -8.63
C TRP A 11 -29.05 -4.92 -7.18
N ALA A 12 -28.61 -3.77 -6.68
CA ALA A 12 -28.33 -3.57 -5.25
C ALA A 12 -28.83 -2.19 -4.80
N THR A 13 -29.13 -2.07 -3.52
CA THR A 13 -29.60 -0.83 -2.89
C THR A 13 -28.56 -0.34 -1.89
N PHE A 14 -28.18 0.91 -2.01
CA PHE A 14 -27.12 1.55 -1.19
C PHE A 14 -27.70 2.78 -0.45
N PRO A 15 -28.37 2.56 0.71
CA PRO A 15 -28.88 3.64 1.50
C PRO A 15 -27.77 4.42 2.18
N ALA A 16 -27.99 5.74 2.40
CA ALA A 16 -27.11 6.59 3.16
C ALA A 16 -27.90 7.64 3.93
N ILE A 17 -27.40 8.01 5.11
CA ILE A 17 -27.93 9.09 5.95
C ILE A 17 -26.76 9.86 6.54
N ALA A 18 -26.91 11.19 6.59
CA ALA A 18 -25.93 12.06 7.22
C ALA A 18 -26.64 13.17 8.00
N VAL A 19 -26.05 13.51 9.15
CA VAL A 19 -26.50 14.58 10.01
C VAL A 19 -25.30 15.46 10.34
N ALA A 20 -25.52 16.78 10.33
CA ALA A 20 -24.51 17.76 10.72
C ALA A 20 -25.15 18.80 11.65
N TRP A 21 -24.46 19.06 12.76
CA TRP A 21 -24.91 20.00 13.75
C TRP A 21 -23.85 21.07 14.07
N SER A 22 -24.13 22.30 13.71
CA SER A 22 -23.27 23.46 14.01
C SER A 22 -23.60 23.98 15.43
N PHE A 23 -23.06 23.31 16.43
CA PHE A 23 -23.41 23.58 17.84
C PHE A 23 -22.96 24.95 18.34
N THR A 24 -21.98 25.57 17.70
CA THR A 24 -21.57 26.94 18.03
C THR A 24 -22.60 28.01 17.66
N ASN A 25 -23.56 27.68 16.78
CA ASN A 25 -24.66 28.60 16.43
C ASN A 25 -25.81 28.58 17.46
N GLU A 26 -25.74 27.65 18.43
CA GLU A 26 -26.78 27.49 19.43
C GLU A 26 -26.68 28.53 20.56
N LYS A 27 -27.81 28.99 21.09
CA LYS A 27 -27.88 30.02 22.12
C LYS A 27 -27.20 29.64 23.44
N PHE A 28 -27.08 28.36 23.72
CA PHE A 28 -26.41 27.85 24.92
C PHE A 28 -24.88 27.90 24.81
N PHE A 29 -24.32 27.92 23.58
CA PHE A 29 -22.86 27.91 23.37
C PHE A 29 -22.32 29.35 23.47
N LYS A 30 -21.51 29.59 24.49
CA LYS A 30 -20.98 30.96 24.77
C LYS A 30 -19.46 30.99 24.93
N TRP A 31 -18.75 29.96 24.47
CA TRP A 31 -17.31 29.90 24.60
C TRP A 31 -16.63 30.70 23.49
N ALA A 32 -16.27 31.94 23.81
CA ALA A 32 -15.76 32.93 22.86
C ALA A 32 -14.47 32.54 22.10
N PRO A 33 -13.53 31.74 22.63
CA PRO A 33 -12.35 31.34 21.86
C PRO A 33 -12.66 30.44 20.64
N MET A 34 -13.79 29.73 20.67
CA MET A 34 -14.22 28.86 19.57
C MET A 34 -15.14 29.63 18.62
N SER A 35 -14.66 29.87 17.40
CA SER A 35 -15.38 30.62 16.37
C SER A 35 -16.36 29.77 15.57
N SER A 36 -16.02 28.50 15.38
CA SER A 36 -16.87 27.54 14.67
C SER A 36 -16.70 26.14 15.24
N GLY A 37 -17.81 25.39 15.30
CA GLY A 37 -17.82 24.01 15.75
C GLY A 37 -18.99 23.26 15.14
N LYS A 38 -18.70 22.14 14.48
CA LYS A 38 -19.70 21.34 13.78
C LYS A 38 -19.41 19.85 13.97
N LEU A 39 -20.39 19.15 14.49
CA LEU A 39 -20.37 17.69 14.58
C LEU A 39 -21.02 17.10 13.33
N ARG A 40 -20.39 16.08 12.73
CA ARG A 40 -20.89 15.35 11.58
C ARG A 40 -20.97 13.87 11.90
N LEU A 41 -22.08 13.26 11.54
CA LEU A 41 -22.30 11.83 11.64
C LEU A 41 -22.81 11.35 10.30
N SER A 42 -22.23 10.31 9.74
CA SER A 42 -22.75 9.70 8.54
C SER A 42 -22.67 8.19 8.62
N TRP A 43 -23.65 7.56 8.01
CA TRP A 43 -23.70 6.13 7.77
C TRP A 43 -24.18 5.91 6.35
N GLY A 44 -23.60 4.92 5.68
CA GLY A 44 -24.05 4.58 4.33
C GLY A 44 -23.49 3.25 3.87
N LYS A 45 -24.10 2.70 2.86
CA LYS A 45 -23.64 1.52 2.13
C LYS A 45 -23.19 1.92 0.73
N ASN A 46 -22.07 1.41 0.30
CA ASN A 46 -21.55 1.53 -1.06
C ASN A 46 -21.32 0.13 -1.64
N GLY A 47 -21.57 -0.04 -2.94
CA GLY A 47 -21.30 -1.29 -3.64
C GLY A 47 -20.11 -1.15 -4.57
N ASN A 48 -19.25 -2.16 -4.57
CA ASN A 48 -18.24 -2.35 -5.58
C ASN A 48 -18.67 -3.45 -6.53
N ARG A 49 -18.40 -3.25 -7.83
CA ARG A 49 -18.77 -4.17 -8.93
C ARG A 49 -17.59 -4.48 -9.85
N ASP A 50 -16.40 -4.11 -9.45
CA ASP A 50 -15.22 -4.23 -10.32
C ASP A 50 -14.71 -5.68 -10.36
N ILE A 51 -15.40 -6.51 -11.15
CA ILE A 51 -15.09 -7.93 -11.37
C ILE A 51 -14.76 -8.25 -12.83
N GLY A 52 -14.70 -7.24 -13.69
CA GLY A 52 -14.64 -7.45 -15.14
C GLY A 52 -15.99 -7.89 -15.74
N ILE A 53 -16.00 -8.02 -17.05
CA ILE A 53 -17.20 -8.43 -17.80
C ILE A 53 -17.34 -9.95 -17.84
N TYR A 54 -18.60 -10.43 -17.79
CA TYR A 54 -18.96 -11.86 -17.90
C TYR A 54 -18.36 -12.78 -16.81
N GLN A 55 -18.01 -12.25 -15.64
CA GLN A 55 -17.41 -13.05 -14.56
C GLN A 55 -18.37 -14.09 -13.97
N ALA A 56 -19.67 -13.85 -14.04
CA ALA A 56 -20.69 -14.82 -13.60
C ALA A 56 -20.86 -16.01 -14.55
N LEU A 57 -20.35 -15.93 -15.79
CA LEU A 57 -20.50 -16.95 -16.81
C LEU A 57 -19.25 -17.84 -16.92
N SER A 58 -19.48 -19.10 -17.35
CA SER A 58 -18.36 -19.95 -17.73
C SER A 58 -17.69 -19.40 -18.99
N GLN A 59 -16.38 -19.55 -19.03
CA GLN A 59 -15.58 -19.16 -20.18
C GLN A 59 -14.82 -20.35 -20.73
N LEU A 60 -14.87 -20.49 -22.05
CA LEU A 60 -14.06 -21.44 -22.78
C LEU A 60 -13.00 -20.67 -23.54
N HIS A 61 -11.76 -21.14 -23.43
CA HIS A 61 -10.62 -20.60 -24.18
C HIS A 61 -10.34 -21.50 -25.37
N GLY A 62 -10.22 -20.90 -26.56
CA GLY A 62 -9.85 -21.58 -27.79
C GLY A 62 -8.62 -20.90 -28.42
N GLY A 63 -8.06 -21.50 -29.45
CA GLY A 63 -6.93 -20.96 -30.19
C GLY A 63 -5.57 -21.59 -29.85
N THR A 64 -4.48 -20.79 -29.84
CA THR A 64 -3.11 -21.33 -29.66
C THR A 64 -2.86 -22.02 -28.33
N ALA A 65 -3.52 -21.59 -27.26
CA ALA A 65 -3.42 -22.22 -25.93
C ALA A 65 -4.20 -23.55 -25.85
N GLY A 66 -5.16 -23.77 -26.71
CA GLY A 66 -5.95 -25.00 -26.80
C GLY A 66 -5.58 -25.88 -27.99
N LYS A 67 -4.39 -25.79 -28.54
CA LYS A 67 -3.93 -26.67 -29.60
C LYS A 67 -3.25 -27.91 -29.02
N TYR A 68 -3.73 -29.06 -29.42
CA TYR A 68 -3.07 -30.33 -29.15
C TYR A 68 -2.47 -30.87 -30.44
N THR A 69 -1.21 -31.28 -30.33
CA THR A 69 -0.49 -31.93 -31.42
C THR A 69 -0.45 -33.43 -31.13
N TYR A 70 -0.92 -34.24 -32.01
CA TYR A 70 -0.77 -35.68 -31.93
C TYR A 70 -0.07 -36.26 -33.19
N VAL A 71 0.60 -37.36 -33.00
CA VAL A 71 1.24 -38.08 -34.11
C VAL A 71 0.24 -39.02 -34.76
N THR A 72 0.02 -38.86 -36.06
CA THR A 72 -0.83 -39.79 -36.82
C THR A 72 -0.16 -41.18 -36.94
N PRO A 73 -0.90 -42.25 -37.22
CA PRO A 73 -0.31 -43.58 -37.48
C PRO A 73 0.75 -43.57 -38.57
N GLN A 74 0.77 -42.60 -39.46
CA GLN A 74 1.73 -42.39 -40.53
C GLN A 74 2.94 -41.54 -40.09
N GLY A 75 3.03 -41.17 -38.81
CA GLY A 75 4.15 -40.40 -38.26
C GLY A 75 4.07 -38.90 -38.51
N SER A 76 3.01 -38.38 -39.08
CA SER A 76 2.82 -36.95 -39.29
C SER A 76 2.27 -36.26 -38.03
N LEU A 77 2.74 -35.02 -37.77
CA LEU A 77 2.16 -34.18 -36.71
C LEU A 77 0.85 -33.55 -37.20
N TYR A 78 -0.19 -33.68 -36.40
CA TYR A 78 -1.47 -33.09 -36.65
C TYR A 78 -1.93 -32.22 -35.48
N GLU A 79 -2.18 -30.95 -35.76
CA GLU A 79 -2.67 -29.97 -34.77
C GLU A 79 -4.22 -29.88 -34.82
N VAL A 80 -4.83 -30.05 -33.66
CA VAL A 80 -6.28 -29.83 -33.49
C VAL A 80 -6.51 -28.68 -32.50
N SER A 81 -7.44 -27.80 -32.87
CA SER A 81 -7.94 -26.83 -31.92
C SER A 81 -8.87 -27.49 -30.93
N SER A 82 -8.65 -27.27 -29.66
CA SER A 82 -9.55 -27.70 -28.59
C SER A 82 -10.15 -26.51 -27.87
N LEU A 83 -11.26 -26.73 -27.19
CA LEU A 83 -11.83 -25.81 -26.24
C LEU A 83 -11.38 -26.25 -24.83
N GLN A 84 -10.69 -25.38 -24.15
CA GLN A 84 -10.30 -25.59 -22.76
C GLN A 84 -11.21 -24.75 -21.87
N ILE A 85 -11.66 -25.33 -20.77
CA ILE A 85 -12.44 -24.57 -19.78
C ILE A 85 -11.46 -23.64 -19.06
N GLU A 86 -11.76 -22.34 -19.11
CA GLU A 86 -10.94 -21.33 -18.46
C GLU A 86 -11.51 -20.95 -17.10
N ARG A 87 -12.82 -20.84 -16.99
CA ARG A 87 -13.47 -20.38 -15.76
C ARG A 87 -14.81 -21.07 -15.55
N MET A 88 -15.05 -21.42 -14.28
CA MET A 88 -16.33 -21.93 -13.82
C MET A 88 -17.36 -20.80 -13.68
N SER A 89 -18.62 -21.04 -14.04
CA SER A 89 -19.72 -20.09 -13.83
C SER A 89 -20.06 -19.97 -12.35
N ASN A 90 -20.39 -18.75 -11.93
CA ASN A 90 -21.02 -18.48 -10.66
C ASN A 90 -22.14 -17.45 -10.84
N THR A 91 -23.37 -17.94 -10.96
CA THR A 91 -24.57 -17.11 -11.17
C THR A 91 -25.04 -16.40 -9.91
N ASP A 92 -24.51 -16.78 -8.74
CA ASP A 92 -24.87 -16.22 -7.44
C ASP A 92 -24.00 -15.03 -7.04
N LEU A 93 -23.10 -14.61 -7.93
CA LEU A 93 -22.27 -13.41 -7.71
C LEU A 93 -23.16 -12.20 -7.42
N LYS A 94 -22.75 -11.44 -6.42
CA LYS A 94 -23.42 -10.22 -5.97
C LYS A 94 -22.44 -9.10 -5.72
N TRP A 95 -22.94 -7.93 -5.43
CA TRP A 95 -22.16 -6.74 -5.14
C TRP A 95 -21.36 -6.92 -3.85
N GLU A 96 -20.09 -6.61 -3.89
CA GLU A 96 -19.31 -6.35 -2.69
C GLU A 96 -19.86 -5.12 -2.00
N THR A 97 -20.07 -5.18 -0.70
CA THR A 97 -20.73 -4.12 0.05
C THR A 97 -19.83 -3.56 1.15
N THR A 98 -19.54 -2.27 1.07
CA THR A 98 -18.88 -1.52 2.14
C THR A 98 -19.93 -0.74 2.92
N THR A 99 -20.02 -0.99 4.23
CA THR A 99 -20.83 -0.20 5.16
C THR A 99 -19.90 0.79 5.86
N SER A 100 -20.16 2.08 5.70
CA SER A 100 -19.30 3.14 6.24
C SER A 100 -19.98 3.84 7.40
N TRP A 101 -19.26 3.97 8.50
CA TRP A 101 -19.57 4.87 9.62
C TRP A 101 -18.49 5.94 9.66
N ASN A 102 -18.90 7.19 9.77
CA ASN A 102 -17.98 8.32 9.92
C ASN A 102 -18.51 9.27 11.00
N VAL A 103 -17.62 9.66 11.90
CA VAL A 103 -17.83 10.68 12.93
C VAL A 103 -16.79 11.75 12.74
N GLY A 104 -17.22 12.99 12.53
CA GLY A 104 -16.33 14.11 12.28
C GLY A 104 -16.64 15.31 13.17
N LEU A 105 -15.60 15.99 13.62
CA LEU A 105 -15.66 17.26 14.32
C LEU A 105 -14.87 18.30 13.52
N ASP A 106 -15.57 19.31 12.98
CA ASP A 106 -14.95 20.50 12.43
C ASP A 106 -14.85 21.56 13.53
N PHE A 107 -13.72 22.22 13.63
CA PHE A 107 -13.48 23.23 14.65
C PHE A 107 -12.77 24.47 14.08
N GLY A 108 -13.06 25.61 14.68
CA GLY A 108 -12.36 26.86 14.42
C GLY A 108 -12.16 27.65 15.69
N PHE A 109 -11.00 28.25 15.87
CA PHE A 109 -10.62 29.04 17.01
C PHE A 109 -10.02 30.39 16.60
N LEU A 110 -10.15 31.39 17.47
CA LEU A 110 -9.53 32.71 17.30
C LEU A 110 -9.92 33.38 15.97
N ASN A 111 -11.21 33.44 15.67
CA ASN A 111 -11.74 33.88 14.38
C ASN A 111 -11.16 33.10 13.19
N ASP A 112 -11.19 31.78 13.30
CA ASP A 112 -10.73 30.81 12.34
C ASP A 112 -9.23 30.90 11.95
N ARG A 113 -8.44 31.60 12.79
CA ARG A 113 -6.98 31.55 12.63
C ARG A 113 -6.39 30.17 12.84
N ILE A 114 -7.09 29.35 13.59
CA ILE A 114 -6.80 27.92 13.78
C ILE A 114 -8.09 27.20 13.45
N ASN A 115 -8.11 26.41 12.41
CA ASN A 115 -9.26 25.59 12.04
C ASN A 115 -8.82 24.22 11.53
N GLY A 116 -9.74 23.28 11.58
CA GLY A 116 -9.41 21.93 11.15
C GLY A 116 -10.56 20.96 11.35
N SER A 117 -10.26 19.70 11.13
CA SER A 117 -11.19 18.60 11.39
C SER A 117 -10.48 17.41 12.03
N ILE A 118 -11.24 16.65 12.79
CA ILE A 118 -10.89 15.32 13.29
C ILE A 118 -11.98 14.38 12.82
N GLU A 119 -11.62 13.31 12.15
CA GLU A 119 -12.57 12.32 11.66
C GLU A 119 -12.14 10.92 12.10
N TRP A 120 -13.13 10.12 12.49
CA TRP A 120 -12.96 8.70 12.71
C TRP A 120 -13.91 7.94 11.80
N TYR A 121 -13.43 6.87 11.23
CA TYR A 121 -14.23 6.00 10.38
C TYR A 121 -14.06 4.53 10.70
N HIS A 122 -15.11 3.77 10.41
CA HIS A 122 -15.11 2.31 10.44
C HIS A 122 -15.86 1.80 9.22
N MET A 123 -15.17 1.02 8.37
CA MET A 123 -15.65 0.59 7.07
C MET A 123 -15.45 -0.92 6.89
N PRO A 124 -16.37 -1.77 7.41
CA PRO A 124 -16.41 -3.17 7.02
C PRO A 124 -16.84 -3.33 5.57
N THR A 125 -16.07 -4.07 4.81
CA THR A 125 -16.41 -4.53 3.46
C THR A 125 -16.68 -6.02 3.52
N THR A 126 -17.88 -6.41 3.17
CA THR A 126 -18.37 -7.80 3.17
C THR A 126 -18.64 -8.27 1.76
N ASP A 127 -18.78 -9.58 1.62
CA ASP A 127 -19.06 -10.21 0.31
C ASP A 127 -17.96 -9.86 -0.73
N LEU A 128 -16.70 -9.86 -0.28
CA LEU A 128 -15.55 -9.56 -1.13
C LEU A 128 -15.54 -10.48 -2.35
N LEU A 129 -15.33 -9.90 -3.51
CA LEU A 129 -15.19 -10.64 -4.77
C LEU A 129 -13.77 -11.22 -4.84
N VAL A 130 -13.62 -12.48 -4.49
CA VAL A 130 -12.33 -13.17 -4.41
C VAL A 130 -12.32 -14.44 -5.26
N ASP A 131 -11.17 -14.73 -5.85
CA ASP A 131 -10.92 -16.00 -6.52
C ASP A 131 -10.65 -17.07 -5.46
N ARG A 132 -11.51 -18.02 -5.34
CA ARG A 132 -11.34 -19.18 -4.48
C ARG A 132 -10.70 -20.32 -5.27
N SER A 133 -9.57 -20.82 -4.81
CA SER A 133 -8.92 -21.98 -5.43
C SER A 133 -9.77 -23.24 -5.28
N LEU A 134 -9.85 -24.00 -6.35
CA LEU A 134 -10.60 -25.25 -6.43
C LEU A 134 -9.64 -26.46 -6.48
N PRO A 135 -10.04 -27.62 -5.95
CA PRO A 135 -9.26 -28.83 -6.10
C PRO A 135 -9.08 -29.21 -7.57
N GLY A 136 -7.88 -29.63 -7.96
CA GLY A 136 -7.54 -29.91 -9.38
C GLY A 136 -8.41 -30.96 -10.07
N PHE A 137 -9.04 -31.88 -9.32
CA PHE A 137 -9.96 -32.88 -9.87
C PHE A 137 -11.27 -32.27 -10.43
N THR A 138 -11.59 -31.01 -10.10
CA THR A 138 -12.76 -30.30 -10.65
C THR A 138 -12.55 -29.88 -12.12
N GLY A 139 -11.33 -29.87 -12.60
CA GLY A 139 -10.93 -29.36 -13.90
C GLY A 139 -10.81 -27.84 -13.99
N TYR A 140 -11.00 -27.14 -12.85
CA TYR A 140 -10.89 -25.69 -12.72
C TYR A 140 -9.81 -25.33 -11.71
N THR A 141 -9.16 -24.21 -11.89
CA THR A 141 -8.16 -23.69 -10.96
C THR A 141 -8.81 -22.89 -9.84
N ASP A 142 -9.82 -22.11 -10.18
CA ASP A 142 -10.48 -21.19 -9.26
C ASP A 142 -11.94 -20.88 -9.71
N ILE A 143 -12.65 -20.22 -8.81
CA ILE A 143 -13.99 -19.66 -9.02
C ILE A 143 -14.09 -18.33 -8.30
N VAL A 144 -14.60 -17.29 -8.97
CA VAL A 144 -14.93 -16.02 -8.32
C VAL A 144 -16.15 -16.21 -7.43
N THR A 145 -16.02 -15.83 -6.17
CA THR A 145 -17.10 -15.94 -5.18
C THR A 145 -17.16 -14.69 -4.30
N ASN A 146 -18.35 -14.46 -3.71
CA ASN A 146 -18.50 -13.43 -2.68
C ASN A 146 -18.24 -14.04 -1.31
N LEU A 147 -17.02 -13.89 -0.83
CA LEU A 147 -16.59 -14.44 0.46
C LEU A 147 -15.72 -13.44 1.21
N GLY A 148 -15.72 -13.60 2.51
CA GLY A 148 -14.83 -12.85 3.37
C GLY A 148 -15.33 -11.47 3.77
N GLN A 149 -14.59 -10.92 4.71
CA GLN A 149 -14.79 -9.58 5.24
C GLN A 149 -13.46 -8.95 5.59
N VAL A 150 -13.26 -7.72 5.14
CA VAL A 150 -12.12 -6.88 5.52
C VAL A 150 -12.64 -5.60 6.14
N ASN A 151 -12.10 -5.24 7.29
CA ASN A 151 -12.42 -4.00 7.96
C ASN A 151 -11.30 -2.98 7.75
N ASN A 152 -11.67 -1.76 7.40
CA ASN A 152 -10.81 -0.59 7.46
C ASN A 152 -11.33 0.34 8.55
N GLU A 153 -10.46 0.71 9.48
CA GLU A 153 -10.76 1.65 10.55
C GLU A 153 -9.61 2.64 10.71
N GLY A 154 -9.94 3.87 11.02
CA GLY A 154 -8.88 4.85 11.15
C GLY A 154 -9.37 6.21 11.60
N PHE A 155 -8.42 7.13 11.65
CA PHE A 155 -8.70 8.53 11.90
C PHE A 155 -7.95 9.43 10.94
N GLU A 156 -8.53 10.58 10.69
CA GLU A 156 -7.94 11.67 9.91
C GLU A 156 -7.97 12.95 10.71
N PHE A 157 -6.91 13.71 10.66
CA PHE A 157 -6.75 14.99 11.29
C PHE A 157 -6.27 16.01 10.28
N SER A 158 -6.95 17.14 10.18
CA SER A 158 -6.52 18.30 9.41
C SER A 158 -6.44 19.53 10.29
N LEU A 159 -5.41 20.33 10.09
CA LEU A 159 -5.18 21.57 10.84
C LEU A 159 -4.66 22.64 9.89
N ASN A 160 -5.37 23.77 9.85
CA ASN A 160 -4.93 24.97 9.15
C ASN A 160 -4.71 26.07 10.16
N THR A 161 -3.59 26.76 10.05
CA THR A 161 -3.23 27.85 10.97
C THR A 161 -2.74 29.08 10.22
N VAL A 162 -3.16 30.23 10.67
CA VAL A 162 -2.53 31.52 10.32
C VAL A 162 -1.62 31.89 11.48
N ASN A 163 -0.35 31.53 11.38
CA ASN A 163 0.62 31.68 12.46
C ASN A 163 0.95 33.16 12.70
N ILE A 164 1.24 33.87 11.63
CA ILE A 164 1.53 35.31 11.65
C ILE A 164 0.78 35.98 10.53
N ARG A 165 0.15 37.12 10.83
CA ARG A 165 -0.47 37.97 9.81
C ARG A 165 -0.25 39.44 10.18
N ASN A 166 0.59 40.11 9.40
CA ASN A 166 0.78 41.54 9.51
C ASN A 166 0.88 42.19 8.11
N LYS A 167 1.15 43.47 8.03
CA LYS A 167 1.16 44.23 6.76
C LYS A 167 2.14 43.71 5.72
N ASN A 168 3.28 43.19 6.17
CA ASN A 168 4.41 42.81 5.29
C ASN A 168 4.75 41.32 5.32
N PHE A 169 4.15 40.56 6.22
CA PHE A 169 4.43 39.15 6.38
C PHE A 169 3.17 38.37 6.80
N THR A 170 2.86 37.35 6.03
CA THR A 170 1.87 36.33 6.41
C THR A 170 2.53 34.96 6.37
N TRP A 171 2.32 34.19 7.40
CA TRP A 171 2.72 32.78 7.48
C TRP A 171 1.52 31.93 7.84
N SER A 172 1.18 30.99 6.99
CA SER A 172 0.15 29.98 7.24
C SER A 172 0.73 28.58 7.10
N SER A 173 0.14 27.64 7.83
CA SER A 173 0.53 26.23 7.77
C SER A 173 -0.71 25.36 7.65
N THR A 174 -0.59 24.30 6.86
CA THR A 174 -1.58 23.22 6.76
C THR A 174 -0.89 21.92 7.14
N PHE A 175 -1.46 21.20 8.11
CA PHE A 175 -1.01 19.89 8.52
C PHE A 175 -2.14 18.88 8.31
N GLY A 176 -1.82 17.73 7.73
CA GLY A 176 -2.70 16.59 7.60
C GLY A 176 -2.05 15.35 8.18
N LEU A 177 -2.84 14.53 8.88
CA LEU A 177 -2.41 13.23 9.40
C LEU A 177 -3.53 12.23 9.17
N SER A 178 -3.20 11.06 8.64
CA SER A 178 -4.13 9.93 8.53
C SER A 178 -3.50 8.66 9.08
N HIS A 179 -4.33 7.87 9.74
CA HIS A 179 -4.02 6.51 10.18
C HIS A 179 -5.11 5.58 9.68
N ASN A 180 -4.72 4.48 9.05
CA ASN A 180 -5.63 3.42 8.65
C ASN A 180 -5.10 2.07 9.14
N LYS A 181 -6.00 1.25 9.66
CA LYS A 181 -5.77 -0.16 10.00
C LYS A 181 -6.71 -1.02 9.17
N ASN A 182 -6.12 -1.85 8.34
CA ASN A 182 -6.81 -2.89 7.60
C ASN A 182 -6.77 -4.21 8.38
N THR A 183 -7.85 -4.97 8.40
CA THR A 183 -7.88 -6.26 9.09
C THR A 183 -8.81 -7.22 8.38
N ILE A 184 -8.31 -8.36 7.98
CA ILE A 184 -9.13 -9.50 7.52
C ILE A 184 -9.93 -10.00 8.72
N LYS A 185 -11.25 -9.94 8.64
CA LYS A 185 -12.16 -10.46 9.68
C LYS A 185 -12.61 -11.87 9.37
N HIS A 186 -12.94 -12.14 8.12
CA HIS A 186 -13.33 -13.45 7.62
C HIS A 186 -12.71 -13.68 6.24
N LEU A 187 -12.36 -14.93 5.96
CA LEU A 187 -11.91 -15.37 4.64
C LEU A 187 -12.99 -16.17 3.92
N TYR A 188 -13.12 -17.43 4.26
CA TYR A 188 -14.00 -18.38 3.57
C TYR A 188 -15.10 -18.96 4.47
N TYR A 189 -15.20 -18.49 5.72
CA TYR A 189 -16.09 -19.04 6.77
C TYR A 189 -15.93 -20.55 6.96
N ARG A 190 -14.71 -21.05 6.75
CA ARG A 190 -14.34 -22.42 7.01
C ARG A 190 -13.59 -22.48 8.33
N TYR A 191 -14.05 -23.34 9.23
CA TYR A 191 -13.50 -23.44 10.59
C TYR A 191 -12.85 -24.80 10.81
N GLU A 192 -11.81 -24.82 11.65
CA GLU A 192 -11.16 -26.01 12.15
C GLU A 192 -11.16 -25.99 13.68
N ASP A 193 -11.16 -27.18 14.29
CA ASP A 193 -11.11 -27.29 15.74
C ASP A 193 -9.74 -26.94 16.26
N VAL A 194 -9.70 -26.18 17.35
CA VAL A 194 -8.48 -25.90 18.10
C VAL A 194 -8.38 -26.91 19.22
N LEU A 195 -7.32 -27.72 19.21
CA LEU A 195 -7.06 -28.74 20.20
C LEU A 195 -6.08 -28.20 21.26
N ASN A 196 -6.27 -28.62 22.52
CA ASN A 196 -5.29 -28.42 23.58
C ASN A 196 -4.18 -29.49 23.49
N GLU A 197 -3.18 -29.41 24.36
CA GLU A 197 -2.04 -30.34 24.41
C GLU A 197 -2.44 -31.81 24.65
N VAL A 198 -3.64 -32.06 25.17
CA VAL A 198 -4.20 -33.40 25.39
C VAL A 198 -5.14 -33.88 24.28
N GLY A 199 -5.32 -33.07 23.23
CA GLY A 199 -6.11 -33.43 22.06
C GLY A 199 -7.63 -33.17 22.22
N GLU A 200 -8.06 -32.39 23.21
CA GLU A 200 -9.46 -32.01 23.39
C GLU A 200 -9.77 -30.71 22.63
N VAL A 201 -10.97 -30.63 22.08
CA VAL A 201 -11.43 -29.41 21.38
C VAL A 201 -11.69 -28.31 22.41
N VAL A 202 -10.92 -27.23 22.33
CA VAL A 202 -11.03 -26.04 23.19
C VAL A 202 -11.67 -24.84 22.51
N GLY A 203 -11.90 -24.93 21.21
CA GLY A 203 -12.51 -23.87 20.42
C GLY A 203 -12.48 -24.19 18.93
N SER A 204 -12.87 -23.22 18.12
CA SER A 204 -12.70 -23.28 16.67
C SER A 204 -12.13 -21.97 16.14
N LYS A 205 -11.29 -22.03 15.12
CA LYS A 205 -10.75 -20.86 14.42
C LYS A 205 -11.04 -20.98 12.93
N GLU A 206 -11.21 -19.83 12.28
CA GLU A 206 -11.33 -19.82 10.83
C GLU A 206 -9.99 -20.15 10.19
N VAL A 207 -10.02 -20.96 9.12
CA VAL A 207 -8.84 -21.42 8.42
C VAL A 207 -8.23 -20.28 7.60
N ASP A 208 -6.94 -20.06 7.79
CA ASP A 208 -6.15 -19.08 7.04
C ASP A 208 -5.87 -19.56 5.60
N ASP A 209 -5.71 -18.63 4.67
CA ASP A 209 -5.23 -18.93 3.31
C ASP A 209 -3.71 -18.72 3.24
N VAL A 210 -3.00 -19.74 3.67
CA VAL A 210 -1.53 -19.75 3.72
C VAL A 210 -0.91 -19.60 2.33
N ASN A 211 -1.56 -20.12 1.28
CA ASN A 211 -1.06 -20.04 -0.09
C ASN A 211 -1.06 -18.61 -0.63
N ARG A 212 -2.06 -17.83 -0.26
CA ARG A 212 -2.17 -16.42 -0.62
C ARG A 212 -1.50 -15.48 0.40
N GLY A 213 -1.11 -16.00 1.55
CA GLY A 213 -0.58 -15.21 2.66
C GLY A 213 -1.64 -14.38 3.37
N TRP A 214 -2.91 -14.84 3.36
CA TRP A 214 -4.02 -14.16 4.02
C TRP A 214 -4.37 -14.84 5.33
N PHE A 215 -4.34 -14.08 6.39
CA PHE A 215 -4.53 -14.56 7.75
C PHE A 215 -5.61 -13.76 8.46
N VAL A 216 -6.54 -14.45 9.10
CA VAL A 216 -7.58 -13.81 9.91
C VAL A 216 -6.95 -13.00 11.05
N GLY A 217 -7.40 -11.76 11.21
CA GLY A 217 -6.85 -10.82 12.19
C GLY A 217 -5.61 -10.05 11.75
N LYS A 218 -5.06 -10.32 10.54
CA LYS A 218 -3.93 -9.59 9.96
C LYS A 218 -4.38 -8.61 8.87
N ASP A 219 -3.47 -7.73 8.48
CA ASP A 219 -3.64 -6.85 7.33
C ASP A 219 -3.60 -7.67 6.03
N ILE A 220 -4.39 -7.31 5.02
CA ILE A 220 -4.41 -8.01 3.72
C ILE A 220 -3.05 -7.93 3.00
N SER A 221 -2.24 -6.93 3.31
CA SER A 221 -0.88 -6.74 2.80
C SER A 221 0.20 -7.21 3.78
N ALA A 222 -0.15 -8.06 4.75
CA ALA A 222 0.81 -8.58 5.71
C ALA A 222 1.95 -9.34 5.01
N ILE A 223 3.17 -9.07 5.40
CA ILE A 223 4.35 -9.80 4.93
C ILE A 223 4.55 -10.98 5.86
N TRP A 224 4.25 -12.17 5.38
CA TRP A 224 4.48 -13.42 6.06
C TRP A 224 5.51 -14.22 5.28
N ASP A 225 6.75 -14.25 5.75
CA ASP A 225 7.88 -14.86 5.05
C ASP A 225 8.99 -15.25 6.02
N HIS A 226 10.05 -15.87 5.51
CA HIS A 226 11.24 -16.22 6.27
C HIS A 226 11.98 -14.94 6.69
N GLU A 227 12.40 -14.88 7.95
CA GLU A 227 13.14 -13.74 8.49
C GLU A 227 14.63 -13.87 8.15
N PHE A 228 15.12 -12.92 7.34
CA PHE A 228 16.55 -12.77 7.12
C PHE A 228 17.19 -12.15 8.38
N ILE A 229 18.18 -12.85 8.96
CA ILE A 229 18.83 -12.44 10.21
C ILE A 229 20.32 -12.10 10.05
N GLY A 230 20.84 -12.10 8.84
CA GLY A 230 22.21 -11.71 8.53
C GLY A 230 22.90 -12.63 7.54
N ILE A 231 24.22 -12.59 7.55
CA ILE A 231 25.10 -13.41 6.70
C ILE A 231 25.95 -14.29 7.61
N TRP A 232 26.04 -15.57 7.30
CA TRP A 232 26.91 -16.50 8.00
C TRP A 232 28.37 -16.01 7.98
N GLN A 233 28.98 -15.87 9.16
CA GLN A 233 30.36 -15.44 9.29
C GLN A 233 31.32 -16.67 9.39
N GLU A 234 32.63 -16.42 9.33
CA GLU A 234 33.63 -17.53 9.33
C GLU A 234 33.63 -18.33 10.64
N ASP A 235 33.35 -17.68 11.76
CA ASP A 235 33.24 -18.28 13.08
C ASP A 235 31.95 -19.09 13.26
N GLU A 236 30.99 -18.96 12.36
CA GLU A 236 29.72 -19.72 12.31
C GLU A 236 29.74 -20.87 11.28
N ALA A 237 30.89 -21.21 10.71
CA ALA A 237 30.99 -22.18 9.60
C ALA A 237 30.40 -23.54 9.95
N GLU A 238 30.62 -24.06 11.16
CA GLU A 238 30.10 -25.36 11.62
C GLU A 238 28.57 -25.34 11.73
N GLU A 239 28.00 -24.22 12.19
CA GLU A 239 26.55 -24.06 12.29
C GLU A 239 25.92 -23.91 10.91
N ALA A 240 26.52 -23.09 10.03
CA ALA A 240 26.07 -22.92 8.65
C ALA A 240 26.01 -24.27 7.88
N ALA A 241 27.01 -25.18 8.12
CA ALA A 241 27.05 -26.47 7.49
C ALA A 241 25.84 -27.37 7.81
N LYS A 242 25.20 -27.21 8.98
CA LYS A 242 23.99 -27.96 9.34
C LYS A 242 22.81 -27.61 8.43
N TYR A 243 22.78 -26.41 7.86
CA TYR A 243 21.79 -25.94 6.89
C TYR A 243 22.23 -26.15 5.43
N GLY A 244 23.36 -26.85 5.21
CA GLY A 244 23.95 -27.02 3.86
C GLY A 244 24.49 -25.69 3.31
N GLN A 245 24.83 -24.76 4.15
CA GLN A 245 25.35 -23.41 3.83
C GLN A 245 26.80 -23.27 4.29
N GLN A 246 27.42 -22.15 3.95
CA GLN A 246 28.80 -21.82 4.34
C GLN A 246 28.92 -20.30 4.61
N PRO A 247 30.02 -19.84 5.20
CA PRO A 247 30.29 -18.43 5.40
C PRO A 247 30.05 -17.59 4.14
N GLY A 248 29.38 -16.45 4.31
CA GLY A 248 28.96 -15.57 3.23
C GLY A 248 27.56 -15.85 2.65
N ASP A 249 26.92 -16.96 3.00
CA ASP A 249 25.55 -17.24 2.60
C ASP A 249 24.54 -16.50 3.50
N ALA A 250 23.35 -16.25 2.95
CA ALA A 250 22.27 -15.58 3.71
C ALA A 250 21.74 -16.49 4.82
N LYS A 251 21.69 -15.95 6.03
CA LYS A 251 21.19 -16.61 7.24
C LYS A 251 19.72 -16.32 7.45
N VAL A 252 18.91 -17.34 7.52
CA VAL A 252 17.47 -17.29 7.76
C VAL A 252 17.18 -17.86 9.14
N ARG A 253 16.19 -17.29 9.82
CA ARG A 253 15.76 -17.76 11.12
C ARG A 253 15.08 -19.12 10.99
N ASP A 254 15.60 -20.10 11.70
CA ASP A 254 14.96 -21.38 11.99
C ASP A 254 14.15 -21.19 13.28
N VAL A 255 12.83 -21.32 13.17
CA VAL A 255 11.91 -21.02 14.29
C VAL A 255 11.74 -22.24 15.19
N ASN A 256 11.72 -23.43 14.62
CA ASN A 256 11.51 -24.69 15.34
C ASN A 256 12.82 -25.39 15.75
N GLY A 257 13.97 -24.99 15.19
CA GLY A 257 15.30 -25.52 15.54
C GLY A 257 15.62 -26.89 14.95
N ASP A 258 14.99 -27.25 13.83
CA ASP A 258 15.16 -28.56 13.20
C ASP A 258 16.25 -28.61 12.12
N TYR A 259 16.97 -27.52 11.93
CA TYR A 259 18.02 -27.30 10.90
C TYR A 259 17.51 -27.39 9.45
N LYS A 260 16.21 -27.20 9.24
CA LYS A 260 15.59 -27.14 7.93
C LYS A 260 14.77 -25.87 7.84
N ILE A 261 14.95 -25.12 6.77
CA ILE A 261 14.13 -23.95 6.53
C ILE A 261 12.93 -24.38 5.68
N THR A 262 11.74 -24.29 6.28
CA THR A 262 10.48 -24.75 5.71
C THR A 262 9.40 -23.65 5.83
N GLN A 263 8.18 -23.96 5.46
CA GLN A 263 7.05 -23.04 5.63
C GLN A 263 6.72 -22.75 7.12
N GLU A 264 7.12 -23.63 8.01
CA GLU A 264 6.91 -23.51 9.47
C GLU A 264 7.79 -22.42 10.09
N ASP A 265 8.87 -22.03 9.40
CA ASP A 265 9.80 -20.99 9.83
C ASP A 265 9.40 -19.59 9.38
N LYS A 266 8.27 -19.46 8.68
CA LYS A 266 7.74 -18.14 8.30
C LYS A 266 7.11 -17.42 9.46
N VAL A 267 7.40 -16.13 9.54
CA VAL A 267 6.88 -15.23 10.57
C VAL A 267 6.30 -13.95 9.96
N PHE A 268 5.49 -13.24 10.74
CA PHE A 268 4.97 -11.93 10.31
C PHE A 268 6.03 -10.87 10.48
N LEU A 269 6.49 -10.30 9.36
CA LEU A 269 7.58 -9.32 9.31
C LEU A 269 7.09 -7.87 9.21
N GLY A 270 5.81 -7.66 8.97
CA GLY A 270 5.20 -6.35 8.83
C GLY A 270 4.06 -6.34 7.81
N GLN A 271 3.86 -5.20 7.18
CA GLN A 271 2.84 -4.99 6.14
C GLN A 271 3.34 -4.01 5.08
N GLU A 272 2.82 -4.12 3.86
CA GLU A 272 3.22 -3.26 2.73
C GLU A 272 2.46 -1.93 2.69
N THR A 273 1.29 -1.84 3.31
CA THR A 273 0.50 -0.61 3.40
C THR A 273 0.98 0.30 4.52
N PRO A 274 1.14 1.61 4.28
CA PRO A 274 1.49 2.57 5.31
C PRO A 274 0.43 2.64 6.42
N LYS A 275 0.87 2.61 7.68
CA LYS A 275 0.01 2.82 8.85
C LYS A 275 -0.34 4.27 9.06
N PHE A 276 0.62 5.14 8.80
CA PHE A 276 0.50 6.58 8.97
C PHE A 276 0.92 7.31 7.69
N ARG A 277 0.18 8.35 7.35
CA ARG A 277 0.56 9.35 6.35
C ARG A 277 0.37 10.73 6.96
N TRP A 278 1.33 11.61 6.73
CA TRP A 278 1.16 13.01 7.09
C TRP A 278 1.71 13.92 6.00
N SER A 279 1.16 15.12 5.95
CA SER A 279 1.61 16.19 5.08
C SER A 279 1.73 17.50 5.87
N PHE A 280 2.70 18.31 5.52
CA PHE A 280 2.91 19.60 6.15
C PHE A 280 3.28 20.63 5.09
N ARG A 281 2.39 21.56 4.85
CA ARG A 281 2.57 22.67 3.93
C ARG A 281 2.72 23.97 4.69
N ASN A 282 3.73 24.75 4.32
CA ASN A 282 3.94 26.10 4.80
C ASN A 282 3.88 27.08 3.66
N GLU A 283 3.19 28.19 3.87
CA GLU A 283 3.04 29.28 2.92
C GLU A 283 3.44 30.60 3.59
N PHE A 284 4.29 31.35 2.89
CA PHE A 284 4.80 32.64 3.33
C PHE A 284 4.50 33.67 2.27
N THR A 285 3.83 34.77 2.64
CA THR A 285 3.74 35.97 1.80
C THR A 285 4.61 37.06 2.38
N LEU A 286 5.60 37.52 1.63
CA LEU A 286 6.55 38.57 2.04
C LEU A 286 6.29 39.84 1.23
N PHE A 287 6.25 40.95 1.91
CA PHE A 287 6.10 42.29 1.31
C PHE A 287 4.93 42.40 0.32
N ARG A 288 3.90 41.56 0.46
CA ARG A 288 2.71 41.43 -0.40
C ARG A 288 2.97 40.91 -1.81
N ASN A 289 4.21 40.77 -2.23
CA ASN A 289 4.61 40.47 -3.60
C ASN A 289 5.25 39.10 -3.77
N TRP A 290 5.88 38.56 -2.74
CA TRP A 290 6.53 37.27 -2.78
C TRP A 290 5.67 36.23 -2.07
N ASP A 291 5.35 35.14 -2.76
CA ASP A 291 4.72 33.98 -2.19
C ASP A 291 5.71 32.80 -2.27
N ILE A 292 5.98 32.18 -1.12
CA ILE A 292 6.87 31.03 -1.00
C ILE A 292 6.05 29.90 -0.39
N SER A 293 6.11 28.71 -0.98
CA SER A 293 5.49 27.52 -0.42
C SER A 293 6.44 26.35 -0.35
N LEU A 294 6.32 25.58 0.71
CA LEU A 294 7.06 24.34 0.98
C LEU A 294 6.06 23.25 1.27
N ASN A 295 6.21 22.08 0.67
CA ASN A 295 5.37 20.93 0.94
C ASN A 295 6.23 19.72 1.31
N LEU A 296 6.02 19.20 2.54
CA LEU A 296 6.58 17.95 3.01
C LEU A 296 5.47 16.93 3.14
N TYR A 297 5.78 15.66 2.89
CA TYR A 297 4.91 14.57 3.27
C TYR A 297 5.71 13.32 3.64
N SER A 298 5.03 12.37 4.27
CA SER A 298 5.63 11.14 4.73
C SER A 298 4.64 9.98 4.65
N GLN A 299 5.17 8.79 4.43
CA GLN A 299 4.47 7.53 4.61
C GLN A 299 5.29 6.69 5.58
N MET A 300 4.64 6.09 6.58
CA MET A 300 5.32 5.44 7.69
C MET A 300 4.65 4.13 8.10
N GLY A 301 5.44 3.22 8.68
CA GLY A 301 4.95 1.99 9.28
C GLY A 301 4.69 0.87 8.27
N HIS A 302 5.24 0.96 7.07
CA HIS A 302 5.18 -0.08 6.05
C HIS A 302 6.57 -0.56 5.67
N LYS A 303 6.62 -1.76 5.10
CA LYS A 303 7.84 -2.45 4.75
C LYS A 303 7.80 -2.94 3.30
N GLN A 304 8.94 -3.29 2.78
CA GLN A 304 9.13 -3.88 1.46
C GLN A 304 9.97 -5.13 1.56
N SER A 305 9.46 -6.21 1.00
CA SER A 305 10.24 -7.43 0.79
C SER A 305 11.10 -7.30 -0.48
N THR A 306 12.36 -7.65 -0.42
CA THR A 306 13.28 -7.59 -1.56
C THR A 306 14.27 -8.76 -1.57
N THR A 307 14.56 -9.26 -2.75
CA THR A 307 15.57 -10.30 -2.98
C THR A 307 16.87 -9.77 -3.55
N GLU A 308 16.90 -8.51 -3.94
CA GLU A 308 18.01 -7.92 -4.71
C GLU A 308 19.37 -7.98 -4.02
N TYR A 309 19.40 -8.15 -2.69
CA TYR A 309 20.60 -8.10 -1.88
C TYR A 309 21.14 -9.48 -1.49
N LEU A 310 20.34 -10.51 -1.67
CA LEU A 310 20.64 -11.84 -1.14
C LEU A 310 20.86 -12.89 -2.23
N ASN A 311 20.55 -12.54 -3.46
CA ASN A 311 20.56 -13.44 -4.59
C ASN A 311 21.62 -13.03 -5.62
N PHE A 312 22.90 -13.30 -5.34
CA PHE A 312 23.97 -13.15 -6.33
C PHE A 312 24.27 -14.45 -7.06
N PHE A 313 23.29 -15.33 -7.24
CA PHE A 313 23.61 -16.70 -7.55
C PHE A 313 23.95 -16.97 -8.99
N ASP A 314 23.06 -16.58 -9.88
CA ASP A 314 23.03 -17.23 -11.16
C ASP A 314 23.28 -16.25 -12.32
N ASN A 315 23.16 -14.94 -12.07
CA ASN A 315 23.00 -13.96 -13.15
C ASN A 315 24.16 -12.96 -13.27
N LEU A 316 25.32 -13.27 -12.71
CA LEU A 316 26.53 -12.45 -12.97
C LEU A 316 26.94 -12.46 -14.44
N GLY A 317 26.42 -13.41 -15.23
CA GLY A 317 26.62 -13.52 -16.66
C GLY A 317 25.61 -12.78 -17.54
N ASP A 318 24.54 -12.22 -16.98
CA ASP A 318 23.44 -11.65 -17.75
C ASP A 318 23.70 -10.24 -18.29
N TYR A 319 24.94 -9.81 -18.29
CA TYR A 319 25.35 -8.49 -18.82
C TYR A 319 24.59 -7.30 -18.24
N SER A 320 23.91 -7.50 -17.10
CA SER A 320 23.15 -6.47 -16.42
C SER A 320 24.06 -5.57 -15.60
N ASN A 321 24.03 -4.29 -15.85
CA ASN A 321 24.68 -3.32 -14.97
C ASN A 321 23.92 -3.24 -13.65
N THR A 322 24.65 -3.37 -12.55
CA THR A 322 24.14 -3.11 -11.20
C THR A 322 25.06 -2.11 -10.50
N TYR A 323 24.57 -1.47 -9.44
CA TYR A 323 25.39 -0.58 -8.63
C TYR A 323 26.34 -1.39 -7.75
N LYS A 324 27.49 -0.79 -7.42
CA LYS A 324 28.48 -1.38 -6.53
C LYS A 324 27.85 -1.66 -5.16
N ARG A 325 28.04 -2.90 -4.67
CA ARG A 325 27.63 -3.32 -3.33
C ARG A 325 28.81 -3.92 -2.59
N GLU A 326 28.83 -3.70 -1.30
CA GLU A 326 29.84 -4.27 -0.39
C GLU A 326 29.37 -5.67 0.03
N TYR A 327 29.46 -6.64 -0.88
CA TYR A 327 29.09 -8.04 -0.61
C TYR A 327 30.14 -8.73 0.30
N TRP A 328 29.72 -9.81 0.91
CA TRP A 328 30.58 -10.54 1.84
C TRP A 328 31.77 -11.19 1.12
N THR A 329 32.96 -11.00 1.70
CA THR A 329 34.21 -11.74 1.42
C THR A 329 34.92 -11.97 2.75
N PRO A 330 35.94 -12.86 2.82
CA PRO A 330 36.74 -13.01 4.05
C PRO A 330 37.35 -11.70 4.57
N GLU A 331 37.69 -10.76 3.68
CA GLU A 331 38.24 -9.44 3.99
C GLU A 331 37.14 -8.40 4.28
N ASN A 332 35.96 -8.59 3.73
CA ASN A 332 34.79 -7.70 3.94
C ASN A 332 33.63 -8.48 4.55
N LYS A 333 33.57 -8.54 5.86
CA LYS A 333 32.56 -9.29 6.62
C LYS A 333 31.19 -8.59 6.63
N SER A 334 30.63 -8.36 5.45
CA SER A 334 29.29 -7.80 5.31
C SER A 334 28.25 -8.68 6.01
N ASN A 335 27.33 -8.05 6.77
CA ASN A 335 26.16 -8.73 7.33
C ASN A 335 24.85 -8.38 6.60
N SER A 336 24.96 -7.67 5.46
CA SER A 336 23.80 -7.20 4.68
C SER A 336 23.72 -7.83 3.31
N TYR A 337 24.85 -8.19 2.71
CA TYR A 337 24.91 -8.68 1.34
C TYR A 337 25.67 -10.01 1.29
N ALA A 338 25.02 -11.02 0.73
CA ALA A 338 25.63 -12.34 0.61
C ALA A 338 26.84 -12.33 -0.33
N ARG A 339 27.69 -13.35 -0.20
CA ARG A 339 28.80 -13.60 -1.13
C ARG A 339 28.29 -13.85 -2.55
N LEU A 340 29.14 -13.65 -3.54
CA LEU A 340 28.86 -14.06 -4.92
C LEU A 340 28.67 -15.59 -4.98
N LYS A 341 27.73 -16.07 -5.78
CA LYS A 341 27.32 -17.48 -5.87
C LYS A 341 26.97 -18.09 -4.50
N SER A 342 26.21 -17.34 -3.70
CA SER A 342 25.73 -17.82 -2.41
C SER A 342 24.83 -19.05 -2.55
N THR A 343 24.80 -19.90 -1.55
CA THR A 343 23.92 -21.08 -1.48
C THR A 343 22.61 -20.70 -0.81
N ARG A 344 21.50 -21.21 -1.33
CA ARG A 344 20.17 -20.98 -0.75
C ARG A 344 19.88 -22.01 0.34
N PRO A 345 19.39 -21.62 1.51
CA PRO A 345 18.94 -22.58 2.50
C PRO A 345 17.73 -23.35 1.95
N SER A 346 17.75 -24.66 1.97
CA SER A 346 16.63 -25.53 1.53
C SER A 346 16.01 -25.13 0.17
N ASN A 347 16.78 -24.59 -0.76
CA ASN A 347 16.32 -24.02 -2.04
C ASN A 347 15.35 -22.83 -1.94
N ILE A 348 15.26 -22.19 -0.78
CA ILE A 348 14.45 -20.99 -0.56
C ILE A 348 15.23 -19.76 -1.02
N ASN A 349 14.54 -18.83 -1.65
CA ASN A 349 15.07 -17.49 -1.93
C ASN A 349 14.87 -16.59 -0.71
N PRO A 350 15.90 -16.33 0.09
CA PRO A 350 15.77 -15.42 1.21
C PRO A 350 15.36 -14.03 0.73
N LYS A 351 14.54 -13.35 1.51
CA LYS A 351 14.13 -11.98 1.27
C LYS A 351 14.49 -11.12 2.45
N LYS A 352 15.06 -9.97 2.17
CA LYS A 352 15.27 -8.95 3.19
C LYS A 352 14.04 -8.05 3.26
N VAL A 353 13.51 -7.87 4.45
CA VAL A 353 12.36 -6.97 4.67
C VAL A 353 12.87 -5.65 5.24
N ILE A 354 12.80 -4.61 4.43
CA ILE A 354 13.33 -3.29 4.73
C ILE A 354 12.20 -2.30 5.04
N ASN A 355 12.51 -1.28 5.86
CA ASN A 355 11.57 -0.20 6.15
C ASN A 355 11.40 0.69 4.91
N LYS A 356 10.16 0.85 4.45
CA LYS A 356 9.81 1.67 3.28
C LYS A 356 9.40 3.09 3.64
N GLY A 357 9.40 3.43 4.92
CA GLY A 357 9.05 4.76 5.42
C GLY A 357 10.03 5.84 4.97
N PHE A 358 9.51 7.03 4.72
CA PHE A 358 10.30 8.17 4.28
C PHE A 358 9.65 9.51 4.66
N ILE A 359 10.43 10.57 4.63
CA ILE A 359 9.98 11.96 4.60
C ILE A 359 10.45 12.57 3.29
N ARG A 360 9.57 13.26 2.58
CA ARG A 360 9.88 13.93 1.31
C ARG A 360 9.59 15.42 1.38
N LEU A 361 10.56 16.23 1.00
CA LEU A 361 10.33 17.61 0.59
C LEU A 361 9.94 17.58 -0.89
N GLU A 362 8.64 17.58 -1.12
CA GLU A 362 8.11 17.36 -2.46
C GLU A 362 8.33 18.56 -3.36
N ASN A 363 7.98 19.73 -2.89
CA ASN A 363 8.17 20.93 -3.69
C ASN A 363 8.55 22.15 -2.86
N ILE A 364 9.27 23.06 -3.53
CA ILE A 364 9.48 24.43 -3.13
C ILE A 364 9.04 25.29 -4.31
N SER A 365 8.09 26.19 -4.06
CA SER A 365 7.62 27.17 -5.04
C SER A 365 7.89 28.57 -4.54
N VAL A 366 8.38 29.41 -5.43
CA VAL A 366 8.55 30.85 -5.21
C VAL A 366 7.84 31.58 -6.34
N SER A 367 6.97 32.51 -6.00
CA SER A 367 6.26 33.37 -6.95
C SER A 367 6.45 34.83 -6.58
N TYR A 368 6.65 35.66 -7.58
CA TYR A 368 6.74 37.10 -7.43
C TYR A 368 5.66 37.80 -8.26
N ARG A 369 4.79 38.55 -7.58
CA ARG A 369 3.79 39.40 -8.22
C ARG A 369 4.37 40.78 -8.46
N VAL A 370 4.46 41.16 -9.70
CA VAL A 370 4.97 42.48 -10.09
C VAL A 370 4.02 43.56 -9.55
N PRO A 371 4.51 44.60 -8.87
CA PRO A 371 3.67 45.67 -8.37
C PRO A 371 2.83 46.30 -9.50
N GLN A 372 1.54 46.56 -9.20
CA GLN A 372 0.56 46.96 -10.21
C GLN A 372 0.98 48.23 -11.01
N GLN A 373 1.72 49.14 -10.40
CA GLN A 373 2.25 50.33 -11.05
C GLN A 373 3.20 50.02 -12.25
N PHE A 374 3.92 48.91 -12.16
CA PHE A 374 4.81 48.44 -13.26
C PHE A 374 4.02 47.58 -14.26
N ALA A 375 3.11 46.73 -13.82
CA ALA A 375 2.26 45.93 -14.68
C ALA A 375 1.43 46.82 -15.62
N ARG A 376 0.85 47.91 -15.12
CA ARG A 376 0.09 48.88 -15.93
C ARG A 376 0.92 49.58 -17.03
N LYS A 377 2.23 49.79 -16.80
CA LYS A 377 3.10 50.33 -17.86
C LYS A 377 3.26 49.37 -19.04
N LEU A 378 3.03 48.07 -18.81
CA LEU A 378 3.03 47.03 -19.82
C LEU A 378 1.60 46.66 -20.28
N MET A 379 0.62 47.55 -20.03
CA MET A 379 -0.80 47.34 -20.35
C MET A 379 -1.41 46.07 -19.76
N ALA A 380 -0.81 45.53 -18.70
CA ALA A 380 -1.30 44.35 -17.99
C ALA A 380 -1.98 44.72 -16.66
N LYS A 381 -3.01 43.97 -16.28
CA LYS A 381 -3.64 44.07 -14.97
C LYS A 381 -2.79 43.42 -13.89
N GLU A 382 -2.21 42.29 -14.21
CA GLU A 382 -1.37 41.52 -13.30
C GLU A 382 -0.26 40.80 -14.07
N ILE A 383 0.94 40.77 -13.49
CA ILE A 383 2.07 39.97 -13.97
C ILE A 383 2.62 39.20 -12.79
N SER A 384 2.75 37.90 -12.89
CA SER A 384 3.44 37.05 -11.93
C SER A 384 4.49 36.18 -12.59
N ILE A 385 5.61 35.99 -11.91
CA ILE A 385 6.72 35.11 -12.33
C ILE A 385 6.88 34.08 -11.23
N TYR A 386 7.02 32.82 -11.61
CA TYR A 386 7.19 31.76 -10.64
C TYR A 386 8.27 30.75 -11.03
N GLY A 387 8.86 30.15 -10.01
CA GLY A 387 9.75 29.02 -10.13
C GLY A 387 9.35 27.94 -9.13
N THR A 388 9.36 26.68 -9.56
CA THR A 388 9.06 25.53 -8.71
C THR A 388 10.10 24.45 -8.91
N VAL A 389 10.57 23.89 -7.80
CA VAL A 389 11.39 22.68 -7.80
C VAL A 389 10.56 21.56 -7.21
N ARG A 390 10.41 20.45 -7.92
CA ARG A 390 9.74 19.23 -7.45
C ARG A 390 10.77 18.13 -7.14
N ASN A 391 10.43 17.22 -6.24
CA ASN A 391 11.30 16.15 -5.75
C ASN A 391 12.62 16.71 -5.21
N VAL A 392 12.53 17.67 -4.30
CA VAL A 392 13.68 18.43 -3.79
C VAL A 392 14.61 17.53 -2.99
N ALA A 393 14.05 16.73 -2.07
CA ALA A 393 14.79 15.80 -1.23
C ALA A 393 13.89 14.69 -0.71
N VAL A 394 14.48 13.53 -0.44
CA VAL A 394 13.85 12.42 0.25
C VAL A 394 14.80 11.89 1.33
N TRP A 395 14.24 11.60 2.50
CA TRP A 395 14.93 10.98 3.63
C TRP A 395 14.23 9.67 3.93
N ALA A 396 14.79 8.59 3.43
CA ALA A 396 14.32 7.24 3.71
C ALA A 396 14.71 6.82 5.13
N PHE A 397 13.89 5.96 5.77
CA PHE A 397 14.17 5.46 7.11
C PHE A 397 15.09 4.25 7.12
N ASP A 398 15.34 3.69 5.96
CA ASP A 398 16.28 2.60 5.77
C ASP A 398 17.33 3.01 4.72
N LYS A 399 18.61 2.80 5.05
CA LYS A 399 19.74 3.11 4.18
C LYS A 399 19.78 2.29 2.88
N GLU A 400 19.04 1.18 2.83
CA GLU A 400 18.94 0.36 1.61
C GLU A 400 18.26 1.11 0.45
N TRP A 401 17.62 2.25 0.73
CA TRP A 401 17.04 3.13 -0.29
C TRP A 401 18.01 4.17 -0.86
N ASP A 402 19.30 4.07 -0.61
CA ASP A 402 20.28 5.06 -1.07
C ASP A 402 20.31 5.28 -2.59
N TYR A 403 19.94 4.26 -3.38
CA TYR A 403 19.94 4.31 -4.84
C TYR A 403 18.54 4.44 -5.45
N TRP A 404 17.50 4.12 -4.70
CA TRP A 404 16.14 4.04 -5.19
C TRP A 404 15.22 4.92 -4.38
N ASP A 405 14.23 5.44 -5.04
CA ASP A 405 13.16 6.15 -4.34
C ASP A 405 12.24 5.14 -3.62
N PRO A 406 12.02 5.28 -2.31
CA PRO A 406 11.25 4.31 -1.54
C PRO A 406 9.78 4.23 -1.97
N GLU A 407 9.22 5.29 -2.54
CA GLU A 407 7.82 5.32 -2.97
C GLU A 407 7.63 4.64 -4.32
N THR A 408 8.45 5.02 -5.31
CA THR A 408 8.33 4.57 -6.70
C THR A 408 9.13 3.31 -7.01
N LYS A 409 10.06 2.91 -6.14
CA LYS A 409 11.01 1.80 -6.35
C LYS A 409 11.88 2.01 -7.60
N GLY A 410 12.10 3.23 -7.99
CA GLY A 410 12.88 3.60 -9.17
C GLY A 410 13.60 4.93 -8.99
N LEU A 411 14.15 5.44 -10.06
CA LEU A 411 14.75 6.77 -10.05
C LEU A 411 13.67 7.84 -10.23
N LEU A 412 13.65 8.81 -9.34
CA LEU A 412 12.70 9.93 -9.41
C LEU A 412 13.45 11.22 -9.76
N PRO A 413 13.22 11.80 -10.95
CA PRO A 413 13.94 12.99 -11.37
C PRO A 413 13.52 14.23 -10.57
N ARG A 414 14.48 15.09 -10.28
CA ARG A 414 14.21 16.45 -9.81
C ARG A 414 13.78 17.31 -10.98
N THR A 415 12.65 18.01 -10.86
CA THR A 415 12.08 18.83 -11.93
C THR A 415 12.12 20.30 -11.55
N PHE A 416 12.62 21.14 -12.46
CA PHE A 416 12.62 22.59 -12.34
C PHE A 416 11.61 23.15 -13.34
N THR A 417 10.69 23.98 -12.87
CA THR A 417 9.68 24.65 -13.70
C THR A 417 9.77 26.14 -13.48
N PHE A 418 9.84 26.90 -14.53
CA PHE A 418 9.79 28.36 -14.51
C PHE A 418 8.67 28.83 -15.42
N GLY A 419 7.96 29.86 -15.01
CA GLY A 419 6.88 30.41 -15.81
C GLY A 419 6.53 31.85 -15.44
N ALA A 420 5.77 32.47 -16.34
CA ALA A 420 5.17 33.75 -16.11
C ALA A 420 3.71 33.74 -16.53
N SER A 421 2.86 34.44 -15.77
CA SER A 421 1.45 34.69 -16.08
C SER A 421 1.22 36.17 -16.25
N ILE A 422 0.56 36.54 -17.33
CA ILE A 422 0.24 37.94 -17.65
C ILE A 422 -1.28 38.00 -17.90
N THR A 423 -1.96 38.86 -17.16
CA THR A 423 -3.37 39.15 -17.35
C THR A 423 -3.54 40.57 -17.88
N PHE A 424 -4.22 40.73 -18.98
CA PHE A 424 -4.51 42.01 -19.62
C PHE A 424 -5.83 42.61 -19.25
#